data_4ddc6855293e2aeecfd1eda95b0f8c94
#
_entry.id   4ddc6855293e2aeecfd1eda95b0f8c94
#
_cell.length_a   1.000
_cell.length_b   1.000
_cell.length_c   1.000
_cell.angle_alpha   90.00
_cell.angle_beta   90.00
_cell.angle_gamma   90.00
#
_symmetry.space_group_name_H-M   'P 1'
#
loop_
_entity.id
_entity.type
_entity.pdbx_description
1 polymer ?
#
loop_
_entity_poly.entity_id
_entity_poly.type
_entity_poly.pdbx_seq_one_letter_code
_entity_poly.pdbx_strand_id
1 'polypeptide(L)'
;MRAWLLTAALLACSCGGPASPSPEAPLKGGVLATFSVGSESFRVWIRNDRAIEQVFALQRGASTAGIPNGRLRAGPGQGGHNAPYTWHLDPEDVEMAGATIEICDGAPSYVEAHRDEFMTRVTRYCPWGAKLTAVNDYR
;
A
#
# COMPACT_ATOMS: atom_id res chain seq x y z
N MET A 1 -54.05 -9.89 -48.00
CA MET A 1 -53.22 -8.89 -47.32
C MET A 1 -52.40 -9.60 -46.27
N ARG A 2 -51.13 -9.74 -46.50
CA ARG A 2 -50.21 -10.41 -45.57
C ARG A 2 -49.41 -9.34 -44.88
N ALA A 3 -49.58 -9.20 -43.58
CA ALA A 3 -48.80 -8.32 -42.73
C ALA A 3 -47.47 -9.02 -42.40
N TRP A 4 -46.37 -8.41 -42.76
CA TRP A 4 -45.02 -8.87 -42.39
C TRP A 4 -44.64 -8.17 -41.08
N LEU A 5 -44.55 -8.92 -40.02
CA LEU A 5 -43.98 -8.45 -38.76
C LEU A 5 -42.45 -8.56 -38.86
N LEU A 6 -41.80 -7.42 -38.97
CA LEU A 6 -40.35 -7.30 -38.84
C LEU A 6 -40.01 -7.32 -37.34
N THR A 7 -39.50 -8.43 -36.90
CA THR A 7 -38.87 -8.54 -35.58
C THR A 7 -37.48 -7.92 -35.67
N ALA A 8 -37.32 -6.76 -35.10
CA ALA A 8 -36.01 -6.13 -34.88
C ALA A 8 -35.30 -6.84 -33.76
N ALA A 9 -34.27 -7.63 -34.04
CA ALA A 9 -33.38 -8.17 -33.04
C ALA A 9 -32.46 -7.05 -32.56
N LEU A 10 -32.67 -6.59 -31.33
CA LEU A 10 -31.71 -5.74 -30.65
C LEU A 10 -30.50 -6.60 -30.27
N LEU A 11 -29.41 -6.45 -31.03
CA LEU A 11 -28.10 -6.90 -30.58
C LEU A 11 -27.68 -6.00 -29.39
N ALA A 12 -27.79 -6.50 -28.20
CA ALA A 12 -27.15 -5.89 -27.07
C ALA A 12 -25.63 -6.10 -27.22
N CYS A 13 -24.93 -5.08 -27.68
CA CYS A 13 -23.47 -5.03 -27.61
C CYS A 13 -23.08 -4.91 -26.14
N SER A 14 -22.76 -6.03 -25.49
CA SER A 14 -22.09 -5.98 -24.21
C SER A 14 -20.64 -5.57 -24.49
N CYS A 15 -20.35 -4.29 -24.33
CA CYS A 15 -18.97 -3.83 -24.30
C CYS A 15 -18.32 -4.38 -23.04
N GLY A 16 -17.65 -5.53 -23.15
CA GLY A 16 -16.68 -5.99 -22.18
C GLY A 16 -15.48 -5.04 -22.26
N GLY A 17 -15.52 -3.91 -21.51
CA GLY A 17 -14.34 -3.11 -21.26
C GLY A 17 -13.33 -3.93 -20.48
N PRO A 18 -12.01 -3.56 -20.48
CA PRO A 18 -11.04 -4.18 -19.58
C PRO A 18 -11.63 -4.11 -18.17
N ALA A 19 -11.61 -5.24 -17.47
CA ALA A 19 -12.11 -5.30 -16.12
C ALA A 19 -11.46 -4.16 -15.32
N SER A 20 -12.28 -3.20 -14.85
CA SER A 20 -11.83 -2.25 -13.86
C SER A 20 -11.20 -3.06 -12.74
N PRO A 21 -10.00 -2.66 -12.20
CA PRO A 21 -9.47 -3.36 -11.05
C PRO A 21 -10.64 -3.48 -10.06
N SER A 22 -10.93 -4.72 -9.65
CA SER A 22 -12.00 -5.02 -8.71
C SER A 22 -11.92 -4.01 -7.56
N PRO A 23 -13.05 -3.44 -7.11
CA PRO A 23 -13.04 -2.64 -5.89
C PRO A 23 -12.28 -3.48 -4.88
N GLU A 24 -11.21 -2.95 -4.46
CA GLU A 24 -10.07 -3.49 -3.76
C GLU A 24 -10.45 -4.67 -2.89
N ALA A 25 -9.87 -5.83 -3.21
CA ALA A 25 -10.05 -7.02 -2.39
C ALA A 25 -9.77 -6.64 -0.92
N PRO A 26 -10.65 -6.99 0.02
CA PRO A 26 -10.45 -6.67 1.42
C PRO A 26 -9.10 -7.21 1.89
N LEU A 27 -8.43 -6.47 2.75
CA LEU A 27 -7.16 -6.88 3.35
C LEU A 27 -7.37 -8.19 4.11
N LYS A 28 -6.56 -9.20 3.77
CA LYS A 28 -6.62 -10.53 4.38
C LYS A 28 -5.25 -11.20 4.33
N GLY A 29 -4.90 -11.89 5.42
CA GLY A 29 -3.66 -12.67 5.48
C GLY A 29 -2.42 -11.82 5.77
N GLY A 30 -2.56 -10.74 6.50
CA GLY A 30 -1.46 -9.88 6.89
C GLY A 30 -1.82 -8.92 8.01
N VAL A 31 -0.97 -7.95 8.23
CA VAL A 31 -1.11 -6.94 9.27
C VAL A 31 -1.00 -5.55 8.65
N LEU A 32 -1.90 -4.65 9.03
CA LEU A 32 -1.84 -3.25 8.63
C LEU A 32 -1.26 -2.42 9.76
N ALA A 33 -0.08 -1.86 9.54
CA ALA A 33 0.59 -0.97 10.46
C ALA A 33 0.42 0.48 10.02
N THR A 34 0.08 1.38 10.94
CA THR A 34 -0.01 2.81 10.71
C THR A 34 1.15 3.51 11.41
N PHE A 35 1.84 4.36 10.69
CA PHE A 35 2.95 5.16 11.20
C PHE A 35 2.66 6.64 11.05
N SER A 36 3.06 7.42 12.04
CA SER A 36 3.16 8.88 11.92
C SER A 36 4.59 9.28 11.57
N VAL A 37 4.72 10.31 10.74
CA VAL A 37 6.00 10.97 10.42
C VAL A 37 5.76 12.46 10.52
N GLY A 38 6.15 13.07 11.63
CA GLY A 38 5.76 14.44 11.95
C GLY A 38 4.24 14.56 12.10
N SER A 39 3.62 15.46 11.34
CA SER A 39 2.17 15.66 11.29
C SER A 39 1.45 14.80 10.26
N GLU A 40 2.20 14.01 9.49
CA GLU A 40 1.66 13.15 8.45
C GLU A 40 1.59 11.70 8.92
N SER A 41 0.84 10.87 8.22
CA SER A 41 0.78 9.44 8.47
C SER A 41 0.72 8.66 7.16
N PHE A 42 1.17 7.42 7.21
CA PHE A 42 1.04 6.46 6.12
C PHE A 42 0.83 5.07 6.68
N ARG A 43 0.36 4.16 5.84
CA ARG A 43 0.06 2.79 6.24
C ARG A 43 0.86 1.79 5.45
N VAL A 44 1.23 0.71 6.11
CA VAL A 44 2.03 -0.38 5.53
C VAL A 44 1.26 -1.68 5.68
N TRP A 45 1.00 -2.34 4.58
CA TRP A 45 0.46 -3.69 4.55
C TRP A 45 1.61 -4.68 4.59
N ILE A 46 1.64 -5.57 5.57
CA ILE A 46 2.76 -6.47 5.85
C ILE A 46 2.27 -7.91 5.76
N ARG A 47 2.95 -8.72 4.96
CA ARG A 47 2.64 -10.13 4.77
C ARG A 47 3.79 -11.07 5.11
N ASN A 48 5.00 -10.57 5.26
CA ASN A 48 6.11 -11.41 5.69
C ASN A 48 6.11 -11.58 7.22
N ASP A 49 6.26 -12.78 7.67
CA ASP A 49 6.15 -13.14 9.10
C ASP A 49 7.17 -12.42 9.97
N ARG A 50 8.38 -12.24 9.48
CA ARG A 50 9.44 -11.55 10.22
C ARG A 50 9.08 -10.10 10.53
N ALA A 51 8.60 -9.36 9.55
CA ALA A 51 8.18 -7.97 9.75
C ALA A 51 6.93 -7.88 10.64
N ILE A 52 6.02 -8.83 10.55
CA ILE A 52 4.86 -8.92 11.43
C ILE A 52 5.30 -9.08 12.89
N GLU A 53 6.22 -10.00 13.17
CA GLU A 53 6.78 -10.17 14.52
C GLU A 53 7.49 -8.91 15.02
N GLN A 54 8.26 -8.25 14.15
CA GLN A 54 8.95 -7.00 14.49
C GLN A 54 7.97 -5.87 14.85
N VAL A 55 6.89 -5.72 14.10
CA VAL A 55 5.86 -4.71 14.37
C VAL A 55 5.16 -4.97 15.71
N PHE A 56 4.81 -6.21 16.00
CA PHE A 56 4.22 -6.55 17.30
C PHE A 56 5.21 -6.39 18.45
N ALA A 57 6.49 -6.72 18.24
CA ALA A 57 7.54 -6.46 19.22
C ALA A 57 7.70 -4.97 19.52
N LEU A 58 7.64 -4.13 18.50
CA LEU A 58 7.67 -2.68 18.62
C LEU A 58 6.43 -2.18 19.40
N GLN A 59 5.25 -2.67 19.04
CA GLN A 59 4.00 -2.27 19.70
C GLN A 59 3.98 -2.55 21.21
N ARG A 60 4.51 -3.71 21.63
CA ARG A 60 4.58 -4.08 23.06
C ARG A 60 5.79 -3.55 23.80
N GLY A 61 6.62 -2.74 23.14
CA GLY A 61 7.82 -2.17 23.76
C GLY A 61 9.00 -3.14 23.90
N ALA A 62 8.97 -4.30 23.24
CA ALA A 62 10.05 -5.30 23.25
C ALA A 62 11.13 -5.02 22.20
N SER A 63 10.95 -4.04 21.34
CA SER A 63 11.91 -3.60 20.33
C SER A 63 11.92 -2.08 20.22
N THR A 64 13.05 -1.51 19.84
CA THR A 64 13.24 -0.10 19.50
C THR A 64 13.43 0.11 17.99
N ALA A 65 13.39 -0.95 17.19
CA ALA A 65 13.51 -0.89 15.73
C ALA A 65 12.22 -0.31 15.14
N GLY A 66 12.12 1.01 15.07
CA GLY A 66 10.90 1.74 14.73
C GLY A 66 10.80 2.26 13.30
N ILE A 67 11.83 2.06 12.48
CA ILE A 67 11.85 2.57 11.10
C ILE A 67 11.34 1.50 10.15
N PRO A 68 10.15 1.68 9.54
CA PRO A 68 9.72 0.80 8.47
C PRO A 68 10.59 1.05 7.23
N ASN A 69 11.16 0.00 6.67
CA ASN A 69 12.03 0.06 5.51
C ASN A 69 11.53 -0.94 4.48
N GLY A 70 11.10 -0.45 3.34
CA GLY A 70 10.55 -1.31 2.30
C GLY A 70 10.73 -0.75 0.92
N ARG A 71 10.69 -1.65 -0.07
CA ARG A 71 10.71 -1.28 -1.48
C ARG A 71 9.41 -0.55 -1.84
N LEU A 72 9.54 0.53 -2.59
CA LEU A 72 8.40 1.27 -3.12
C LEU A 72 7.77 0.55 -4.31
N ARG A 73 6.46 0.55 -4.31
CA ARG A 73 5.60 0.06 -5.40
C ARG A 73 4.62 1.15 -5.80
N ALA A 74 4.25 1.20 -7.08
CA ALA A 74 3.27 2.14 -7.60
C ALA A 74 1.86 1.81 -7.14
N GLY A 75 1.05 2.83 -6.95
CA GLY A 75 -0.33 2.74 -6.51
C GLY A 75 -0.50 2.74 -4.99
N PRO A 76 -1.74 2.92 -4.50
CA PRO A 76 -2.04 3.01 -3.07
C PRO A 76 -1.96 1.67 -2.33
N GLY A 77 -1.66 0.59 -3.05
CA GLY A 77 -1.57 -0.76 -2.50
C GLY A 77 -2.92 -1.47 -2.35
N GLN A 78 -2.86 -2.74 -1.96
CA GLN A 78 -4.03 -3.58 -1.77
C GLN A 78 -5.02 -2.93 -0.80
N GLY A 79 -6.30 -2.98 -1.15
CA GLY A 79 -7.35 -2.33 -0.38
C GLY A 79 -7.22 -0.81 -0.30
N GLY A 80 -6.43 -0.18 -1.18
CA GLY A 80 -6.14 1.25 -1.10
C GLY A 80 -5.51 1.67 0.22
N HIS A 81 -4.81 0.75 0.89
CA HIS A 81 -4.41 0.92 2.28
C HIS A 81 -3.55 2.17 2.51
N ASN A 82 -2.77 2.60 1.53
CA ASN A 82 -1.94 3.79 1.67
C ASN A 82 -2.50 5.03 0.97
N ALA A 83 -3.78 5.00 0.52
CA ALA A 83 -4.42 6.20 0.01
C ALA A 83 -4.37 7.34 1.07
N PRO A 84 -4.20 8.62 0.66
CA PRO A 84 -4.26 9.15 -0.70
C PRO A 84 -2.96 9.06 -1.50
N TYR A 85 -1.90 8.49 -0.95
CA TYR A 85 -0.63 8.37 -1.65
C TYR A 85 -0.73 7.40 -2.82
N THR A 86 0.02 7.68 -3.89
CA THR A 86 0.06 6.85 -5.10
C THR A 86 1.24 5.88 -5.10
N TRP A 87 1.71 5.56 -3.93
CA TRP A 87 2.77 4.58 -3.67
C TRP A 87 2.44 3.78 -2.40
N HIS A 88 3.09 2.66 -2.24
CA HIS A 88 3.05 1.83 -1.03
C HIS A 88 4.35 1.04 -0.89
N LEU A 89 4.59 0.48 0.29
CA LEU A 89 5.71 -0.45 0.50
C LEU A 89 5.30 -1.87 0.11
N ASP A 90 6.23 -2.59 -0.50
CA ASP A 90 6.03 -3.99 -0.85
C ASP A 90 5.74 -4.83 0.41
N PRO A 91 4.58 -5.49 0.49
CA PRO A 91 4.20 -6.25 1.68
C PRO A 91 5.13 -7.39 2.06
N GLU A 92 5.89 -7.91 1.09
CA GLU A 92 6.82 -9.03 1.30
C GLU A 92 8.24 -8.57 1.60
N ASP A 93 8.57 -7.31 1.30
CA ASP A 93 9.94 -6.77 1.40
C ASP A 93 10.14 -5.81 2.58
N VAL A 94 9.09 -5.42 3.28
CA VAL A 94 9.19 -4.50 4.41
C VAL A 94 9.86 -5.17 5.61
N GLU A 95 10.70 -4.41 6.31
CA GLU A 95 11.30 -4.80 7.59
C GLU A 95 11.31 -3.60 8.54
N MET A 96 11.40 -3.87 9.84
CA MET A 96 11.60 -2.83 10.84
C MET A 96 13.10 -2.70 11.15
N ALA A 97 13.62 -1.48 11.11
CA ALA A 97 15.02 -1.20 11.31
C ALA A 97 15.25 -0.21 12.47
N GLY A 98 16.37 -0.35 13.15
CA GLY A 98 16.82 0.61 14.16
C GLY A 98 17.60 1.79 13.56
N ALA A 99 18.20 1.57 12.40
CA ALA A 99 18.90 2.58 11.61
C ALA A 99 18.90 2.16 10.13
N THR A 100 18.95 3.14 9.24
CA THR A 100 18.98 2.94 7.80
C THR A 100 19.87 4.00 7.14
N ILE A 101 19.95 3.99 5.82
CA ILE A 101 20.60 5.06 5.05
C ILE A 101 19.70 6.29 4.95
N GLU A 102 20.28 7.48 4.86
CA GLU A 102 19.52 8.74 4.86
C GLU A 102 18.77 9.01 3.55
N ILE A 103 19.23 8.45 2.44
CA ILE A 103 18.66 8.73 1.12
C ILE A 103 17.19 8.31 0.99
N CYS A 104 16.74 7.34 1.75
CA CYS A 104 15.35 6.85 1.73
C CYS A 104 14.47 7.49 2.80
N ASP A 105 14.97 8.48 3.53
CA ASP A 105 14.21 9.24 4.53
C ASP A 105 13.33 10.32 3.87
N GLY A 106 12.39 10.82 4.61
CA GLY A 106 11.50 11.91 4.22
C GLY A 106 10.08 11.76 4.72
N ALA A 107 9.31 12.84 4.63
CA ALA A 107 7.88 12.78 4.92
C ALA A 107 7.13 12.04 3.79
N PRO A 108 5.97 11.43 4.08
CA PRO A 108 5.17 10.77 3.05
C PRO A 108 4.80 11.67 1.87
N SER A 109 4.48 12.94 2.10
CA SER A 109 4.21 13.91 1.05
C SER A 109 5.44 14.27 0.21
N TYR A 110 6.61 14.21 0.79
CA TYR A 110 7.87 14.40 0.06
C TYR A 110 8.09 13.26 -0.95
N VAL A 111 7.85 12.02 -0.53
CA VAL A 111 7.90 10.86 -1.43
C VAL A 111 6.90 11.01 -2.57
N GLU A 112 5.68 11.43 -2.27
CA GLU A 112 4.65 11.68 -3.28
C GLU A 112 5.07 12.73 -4.29
N ALA A 113 5.65 13.84 -3.83
CA ALA A 113 6.13 14.91 -4.70
C ALA A 113 7.35 14.52 -5.56
N HIS A 114 8.15 13.55 -5.08
CA HIS A 114 9.37 13.05 -5.75
C HIS A 114 9.23 11.57 -6.15
N ARG A 115 8.01 11.16 -6.44
CA ARG A 115 7.67 9.75 -6.68
C ARG A 115 8.54 9.08 -7.74
N ASP A 116 8.80 9.75 -8.87
CA ASP A 116 9.59 9.17 -9.95
C ASP A 116 11.04 8.91 -9.52
N GLU A 117 11.63 9.81 -8.76
CA GLU A 117 12.97 9.63 -8.21
C GLU A 117 13.01 8.48 -7.20
N PHE A 118 12.04 8.43 -6.29
CA PHE A 118 11.93 7.34 -5.31
C PHE A 118 11.67 5.99 -5.95
N MET A 119 10.91 5.93 -7.05
CA MET A 119 10.64 4.68 -7.75
C MET A 119 11.83 4.16 -8.56
N THR A 120 12.66 5.05 -9.12
CA THR A 120 13.70 4.69 -10.08
C THR A 120 15.12 4.71 -9.53
N ARG A 121 15.41 5.58 -8.57
CA ARG A 121 16.76 5.77 -8.02
C ARG A 121 16.88 5.30 -6.58
N VAL A 122 16.04 5.84 -5.70
CA VAL A 122 16.06 5.49 -4.27
C VAL A 122 15.53 4.09 -4.04
N THR A 123 14.44 3.73 -4.69
CA THR A 123 13.75 2.43 -4.71
C THR A 123 13.15 1.97 -3.38
N ARG A 124 13.50 2.58 -2.28
CA ARG A 124 13.03 2.25 -0.92
C ARG A 124 12.54 3.50 -0.21
N TYR A 125 11.71 3.29 0.81
CA TYR A 125 11.31 4.32 1.76
C TYR A 125 11.61 3.85 3.18
N CYS A 126 12.25 4.71 3.96
CA CYS A 126 12.67 4.40 5.32
C CYS A 126 12.65 5.66 6.20
N PRO A 127 11.46 6.15 6.59
CA PRO A 127 11.34 7.39 7.35
C PRO A 127 11.90 7.24 8.76
N TRP A 128 12.97 7.93 9.08
CA TRP A 128 13.65 7.87 10.37
C TRP A 128 12.78 8.38 11.51
N GLY A 129 11.93 9.36 11.24
CA GLY A 129 11.00 9.93 12.22
C GLY A 129 9.70 9.15 12.41
N ALA A 130 9.58 7.96 11.84
CA ALA A 130 8.37 7.17 11.94
C ALA A 130 8.09 6.71 13.37
N LYS A 131 6.82 6.77 13.75
CA LYS A 131 6.31 6.22 15.00
C LYS A 131 5.10 5.33 14.72
N LEU A 132 5.13 4.12 15.20
CA LEU A 132 4.00 3.20 15.10
C LEU A 132 2.83 3.73 15.95
N THR A 133 1.67 3.92 15.33
CA THR A 133 0.47 4.46 15.99
C THR A 133 -0.67 3.46 16.07
N ALA A 134 -0.74 2.49 15.17
CA ALA A 134 -1.77 1.47 15.18
C ALA A 134 -1.32 0.20 14.46
N VAL A 135 -1.83 -0.93 14.91
CA VAL A 135 -1.66 -2.24 14.26
C VAL A 135 -3.02 -2.92 14.20
N ASN A 136 -3.43 -3.29 12.99
CA ASN A 136 -4.64 -4.05 12.74
C ASN A 136 -4.27 -5.42 12.16
N ASP A 137 -4.68 -6.48 12.84
CA ASP A 137 -4.39 -7.86 12.45
C ASP A 137 -5.52 -8.43 11.59
N TYR A 138 -5.19 -8.81 10.34
CA TYR A 138 -6.11 -9.40 9.36
C TYR A 138 -5.73 -10.84 8.99
N ARG A 139 -4.97 -11.49 9.83
CA ARG A 139 -4.57 -12.89 9.62
C ARG A 139 -5.68 -13.88 9.93
#